data_70ebbeef51740bd05a4eceb841e9dfa8
#
_entry.id   70ebbeef51740bd05a4eceb841e9dfa8
#
_cell.length_a   1.000
_cell.length_b   1.000
_cell.length_c   1.000
_cell.angle_alpha   90.00
_cell.angle_beta   90.00
_cell.angle_gamma   90.00
#
_symmetry.space_group_name_H-M   'P 1'
#
loop_
_entity.id
_entity.type
_entity.pdbx_description
1 polymer ?
#
loop_
_entity_poly.entity_id
_entity_poly.type
_entity_poly.pdbx_seq_one_letter_code
_entity_poly.pdbx_strand_id
1 'polypeptide(L)'
;MEHIVIIGNGISGVTAARHIRKNSNNKITIVSAESKYFFSRTALMYVYMGHMKFEHTQPYENWFWEKNNIQLKQGFVSNIHPHEKQIEFRNGETLSFDKLIIATGSKPNKFGWPGQDLDGVMGMYHKQDLEKLEKYAPDNKACNNAVIVGGGLIGIELAEMLRSRKIPVTFLVREDSFWNGVLPAQESEMINNHIKEHHIDLRLNTNLKEIKSDENGRVKSVIIEETGEEIFCNVVGLTAGVTPNIDFLKESGIELGRGVKVNRFLETNIKDIYAIGDCAEQHKAIGQRRNIEAVWYTGRMMGETLAQTICGNKTEYKPGHWFNSAKFLDIEYQTYGWVFSEIGKKENETYFQWQHPKEQKCITISF
;
A
#
# COMPACT_ATOMS: atom_id res chain seq x y z
N MET A 1 -27.71 6.73 20.55
CA MET A 1 -26.33 6.15 20.39
C MET A 1 -26.31 5.46 19.05
N GLU A 2 -25.50 5.94 18.11
CA GLU A 2 -25.39 5.36 16.76
C GLU A 2 -24.40 4.20 16.77
N HIS A 3 -24.61 3.24 15.85
CA HIS A 3 -23.65 2.17 15.57
C HIS A 3 -22.82 2.52 14.35
N ILE A 4 -21.53 2.77 14.55
CA ILE A 4 -20.57 3.10 13.51
C ILE A 4 -19.79 1.83 13.16
N VAL A 5 -19.92 1.37 11.94
CA VAL A 5 -19.19 0.22 11.41
C VAL A 5 -18.07 0.73 10.50
N ILE A 6 -16.87 0.19 10.67
CA ILE A 6 -15.67 0.55 9.91
C ILE A 6 -15.13 -0.70 9.23
N ILE A 7 -15.10 -0.73 7.89
CA ILE A 7 -14.53 -1.85 7.13
C ILE A 7 -13.06 -1.54 6.86
N GLY A 8 -12.18 -2.20 7.57
CA GLY A 8 -10.72 -2.06 7.49
C GLY A 8 -10.11 -1.59 8.80
N ASN A 9 -9.17 -2.38 9.32
CA ASN A 9 -8.40 -2.07 10.53
C ASN A 9 -7.00 -1.51 10.22
N GLY A 10 -6.81 -0.92 9.04
CA GLY A 10 -5.60 -0.17 8.69
C GLY A 10 -5.52 1.18 9.39
N ILE A 11 -4.46 1.96 9.10
CA ILE A 11 -4.21 3.25 9.76
C ILE A 11 -5.40 4.20 9.69
N SER A 12 -6.10 4.28 8.56
CA SER A 12 -7.25 5.18 8.37
C SER A 12 -8.42 4.80 9.27
N GLY A 13 -8.84 3.53 9.21
CA GLY A 13 -9.98 3.03 9.99
C GLY A 13 -9.74 3.07 11.49
N VAL A 14 -8.55 2.67 11.94
CA VAL A 14 -8.20 2.70 13.37
C VAL A 14 -8.07 4.13 13.88
N THR A 15 -7.51 5.05 13.10
CA THR A 15 -7.45 6.46 13.48
C THR A 15 -8.87 7.04 13.61
N ALA A 16 -9.74 6.78 12.64
CA ALA A 16 -11.14 7.20 12.74
C ALA A 16 -11.81 6.65 14.00
N ALA A 17 -11.72 5.33 14.26
CA ALA A 17 -12.31 4.70 15.43
C ALA A 17 -11.87 5.34 16.74
N ARG A 18 -10.56 5.55 16.90
CA ARG A 18 -9.97 6.17 18.10
C ARG A 18 -10.45 7.61 18.33
N HIS A 19 -10.47 8.40 17.27
CA HIS A 19 -10.91 9.80 17.34
C HIS A 19 -12.43 9.91 17.56
N ILE A 20 -13.23 9.01 16.95
CA ILE A 20 -14.67 8.91 17.24
C ILE A 20 -14.89 8.54 18.70
N ARG A 21 -14.17 7.55 19.23
CA ARG A 21 -14.25 7.15 20.64
C ARG A 21 -13.89 8.27 21.59
N LYS A 22 -12.88 9.06 21.27
CA LYS A 22 -12.45 10.21 22.08
C LYS A 22 -13.55 11.29 22.18
N ASN A 23 -14.38 11.44 21.16
CA ASN A 23 -15.35 12.52 21.03
C ASN A 23 -16.82 12.05 21.15
N SER A 24 -17.08 10.74 21.30
CA SER A 24 -18.45 10.21 21.41
C SER A 24 -18.50 8.89 22.18
N ASN A 25 -19.71 8.54 22.64
CA ASN A 25 -20.01 7.24 23.23
C ASN A 25 -20.68 6.28 22.23
N ASN A 26 -20.64 6.56 20.94
CA ASN A 26 -21.23 5.72 19.90
C ASN A 26 -20.69 4.30 19.94
N LYS A 27 -21.52 3.31 19.56
CA LYS A 27 -21.04 1.95 19.36
C LYS A 27 -20.11 1.91 18.15
N ILE A 28 -18.92 1.33 18.28
CA ILE A 28 -17.93 1.24 17.22
C ILE A 28 -17.58 -0.22 17.00
N THR A 29 -17.69 -0.68 15.74
CA THR A 29 -17.24 -2.01 15.31
C THR A 29 -16.26 -1.84 14.14
N ILE A 30 -15.04 -2.33 14.31
CA ILE A 30 -14.05 -2.43 13.22
C ILE A 30 -14.10 -3.85 12.66
N VAL A 31 -14.28 -3.97 11.35
CA VAL A 31 -14.30 -5.24 10.62
C VAL A 31 -13.01 -5.39 9.82
N SER A 32 -12.35 -6.54 9.91
CA SER A 32 -11.14 -6.85 9.15
C SER A 32 -11.09 -8.30 8.73
N ALA A 33 -10.66 -8.53 7.48
CA ALA A 33 -10.42 -9.87 6.95
C ALA A 33 -8.98 -10.35 7.18
N GLU A 34 -8.02 -9.42 7.24
CA GLU A 34 -6.59 -9.72 7.23
C GLU A 34 -6.05 -10.16 8.59
N SER A 35 -6.35 -9.39 9.62
CA SER A 35 -5.85 -9.63 10.97
C SER A 35 -6.87 -9.14 12.01
N LYS A 36 -6.85 -9.75 13.20
CA LYS A 36 -7.72 -9.32 14.31
C LYS A 36 -7.34 -7.93 14.79
N TYR A 37 -6.05 -7.67 14.97
CA TYR A 37 -5.53 -6.43 15.52
C TYR A 37 -4.86 -5.59 14.44
N PHE A 38 -4.91 -4.27 14.61
CA PHE A 38 -4.16 -3.33 13.79
C PHE A 38 -2.65 -3.57 13.93
N PHE A 39 -1.95 -3.52 12.82
CA PHE A 39 -0.49 -3.52 12.76
C PHE A 39 0.00 -2.49 11.75
N SER A 40 1.22 -1.99 11.97
CA SER A 40 1.89 -1.08 11.03
C SER A 40 2.39 -1.86 9.83
N ARG A 41 1.71 -1.72 8.69
CA ARG A 41 2.05 -2.43 7.45
C ARG A 41 3.48 -2.13 6.96
N THR A 42 3.91 -0.88 7.09
CA THR A 42 5.27 -0.46 6.72
C THR A 42 6.36 -1.12 7.56
N ALA A 43 6.01 -1.70 8.72
CA ALA A 43 6.96 -2.40 9.58
C ALA A 43 7.14 -3.89 9.24
N LEU A 44 6.36 -4.45 8.30
CA LEU A 44 6.47 -5.86 7.90
C LEU A 44 7.88 -6.20 7.38
N MET A 45 8.52 -5.27 6.67
CA MET A 45 9.89 -5.46 6.20
C MET A 45 10.87 -5.71 7.36
N TYR A 46 10.75 -4.97 8.45
CA TYR A 46 11.64 -5.11 9.62
C TYR A 46 11.43 -6.43 10.36
N VAL A 47 10.23 -7.01 10.27
CA VAL A 47 9.98 -8.35 10.82
C VAL A 47 10.77 -9.40 10.04
N TYR A 48 10.67 -9.39 8.70
CA TYR A 48 11.43 -10.32 7.86
C TYR A 48 12.94 -10.13 8.01
N MET A 49 13.42 -8.91 8.13
CA MET A 49 14.83 -8.60 8.34
C MET A 49 15.34 -9.00 9.74
N GLY A 50 14.44 -9.43 10.65
CA GLY A 50 14.78 -9.86 12.01
C GLY A 50 15.01 -8.72 13.00
N HIS A 51 14.68 -7.49 12.64
CA HIS A 51 14.85 -6.32 13.51
C HIS A 51 13.79 -6.25 14.61
N MET A 52 12.62 -6.88 14.40
CA MET A 52 11.53 -6.94 15.37
C MET A 52 10.66 -8.18 15.18
N LYS A 53 9.88 -8.53 16.20
CA LYS A 53 8.83 -9.53 16.09
C LYS A 53 7.55 -8.90 15.53
N PHE A 54 6.65 -9.72 14.97
CA PHE A 54 5.37 -9.24 14.43
C PHE A 54 4.52 -8.51 15.49
N GLU A 55 4.51 -8.98 16.74
CA GLU A 55 3.77 -8.35 17.83
C GLU A 55 4.20 -6.89 18.07
N HIS A 56 5.46 -6.56 17.81
CA HIS A 56 5.98 -5.19 17.96
C HIS A 56 5.50 -4.24 16.86
N THR A 57 4.90 -4.77 15.78
CA THR A 57 4.26 -3.93 14.75
C THR A 57 2.88 -3.44 15.17
N GLN A 58 2.34 -3.95 16.29
CA GLN A 58 1.03 -3.60 16.84
C GLN A 58 1.20 -2.45 17.88
N PRO A 59 0.82 -1.22 17.55
CA PRO A 59 1.05 -0.08 18.46
C PRO A 59 0.06 0.00 19.63
N TYR A 60 -0.89 -0.92 19.69
CA TYR A 60 -1.87 -1.02 20.77
C TYR A 60 -1.91 -2.44 21.29
N GLU A 61 -1.84 -2.60 22.61
CA GLU A 61 -1.99 -3.89 23.27
C GLU A 61 -3.41 -4.44 23.08
N ASN A 62 -3.55 -5.77 23.18
CA ASN A 62 -4.82 -6.44 22.92
C ASN A 62 -5.98 -5.98 23.80
N TRP A 63 -5.70 -5.58 25.05
CA TRP A 63 -6.70 -5.04 25.98
C TRP A 63 -7.19 -3.63 25.64
N PHE A 64 -6.45 -2.89 24.81
CA PHE A 64 -6.77 -1.51 24.43
C PHE A 64 -8.18 -1.39 23.82
N TRP A 65 -8.55 -2.32 22.97
CA TRP A 65 -9.80 -2.29 22.23
C TRP A 65 -11.02 -2.44 23.14
N GLU A 66 -11.00 -3.42 24.03
CA GLU A 66 -12.04 -3.65 25.01
C GLU A 66 -12.15 -2.48 25.99
N LYS A 67 -11.03 -2.03 26.55
CA LYS A 67 -10.98 -0.89 27.46
C LYS A 67 -11.58 0.40 26.85
N ASN A 68 -11.44 0.58 25.54
CA ASN A 68 -12.01 1.71 24.83
C ASN A 68 -13.38 1.42 24.20
N ASN A 69 -14.01 0.30 24.51
CA ASN A 69 -15.30 -0.11 23.94
C ASN A 69 -15.34 -0.04 22.40
N ILE A 70 -14.26 -0.50 21.75
CA ILE A 70 -14.13 -0.68 20.31
C ILE A 70 -14.20 -2.18 20.01
N GLN A 71 -15.31 -2.60 19.40
CA GLN A 71 -15.50 -4.00 19.03
C GLN A 71 -14.67 -4.33 17.78
N LEU A 72 -13.95 -5.46 17.82
CA LEU A 72 -13.24 -6.01 16.66
C LEU A 72 -14.01 -7.24 16.16
N LYS A 73 -14.37 -7.24 14.87
CA LYS A 73 -15.01 -8.38 14.19
C LYS A 73 -14.12 -8.83 13.04
N GLN A 74 -13.63 -10.06 13.11
CA GLN A 74 -12.89 -10.65 12.01
C GLN A 74 -13.88 -11.26 11.01
N GLY A 75 -13.76 -10.92 9.73
CA GLY A 75 -14.60 -11.42 8.66
C GLY A 75 -14.35 -10.69 7.34
N PHE A 76 -14.65 -11.36 6.25
CA PHE A 76 -14.56 -10.83 4.90
C PHE A 76 -15.91 -10.28 4.48
N VAL A 77 -16.02 -8.97 4.30
CA VAL A 77 -17.23 -8.31 3.78
C VAL A 77 -17.30 -8.56 2.28
N SER A 78 -18.39 -9.17 1.84
CA SER A 78 -18.65 -9.48 0.43
C SER A 78 -19.57 -8.46 -0.25
N ASN A 79 -20.52 -7.87 0.47
CA ASN A 79 -21.49 -6.93 -0.06
C ASN A 79 -21.82 -5.83 0.96
N ILE A 80 -22.35 -4.72 0.45
CA ILE A 80 -23.00 -3.67 1.23
C ILE A 80 -24.39 -3.46 0.68
N HIS A 81 -25.39 -3.41 1.58
CA HIS A 81 -26.80 -3.12 1.31
C HIS A 81 -27.13 -1.76 1.91
N PRO A 82 -26.93 -0.65 1.19
CA PRO A 82 -27.06 0.71 1.75
C PRO A 82 -28.47 1.06 2.21
N HIS A 83 -29.51 0.61 1.50
CA HIS A 83 -30.91 0.89 1.84
C HIS A 83 -31.34 0.22 3.14
N GLU A 84 -30.85 -1.00 3.37
CA GLU A 84 -31.07 -1.79 4.58
C GLU A 84 -30.10 -1.41 5.70
N LYS A 85 -29.12 -0.55 5.41
CA LYS A 85 -28.02 -0.21 6.31
C LYS A 85 -27.33 -1.45 6.89
N GLN A 86 -26.93 -2.39 6.02
CA GLN A 86 -26.28 -3.64 6.40
C GLN A 86 -25.05 -3.89 5.54
N ILE A 87 -24.04 -4.52 6.15
CA ILE A 87 -22.95 -5.19 5.44
C ILE A 87 -23.18 -6.69 5.53
N GLU A 88 -22.79 -7.41 4.47
CA GLU A 88 -22.87 -8.86 4.39
C GLU A 88 -21.46 -9.45 4.35
N PHE A 89 -21.26 -10.51 5.13
CA PHE A 89 -20.02 -11.26 5.15
C PHE A 89 -20.09 -12.45 4.19
N ARG A 90 -18.92 -12.93 3.73
CA ARG A 90 -18.82 -14.11 2.83
C ARG A 90 -19.48 -15.37 3.40
N ASN A 91 -19.62 -15.49 4.70
CA ASN A 91 -20.29 -16.61 5.37
C ASN A 91 -21.83 -16.43 5.48
N GLY A 92 -22.39 -15.38 4.89
CA GLY A 92 -23.82 -15.06 4.91
C GLY A 92 -24.30 -14.31 6.16
N GLU A 93 -23.45 -14.07 7.16
CA GLU A 93 -23.81 -13.20 8.28
C GLU A 93 -23.99 -11.76 7.81
N THR A 94 -24.85 -11.01 8.50
CA THR A 94 -25.02 -9.56 8.29
C THR A 94 -24.71 -8.77 9.55
N LEU A 95 -24.34 -7.50 9.37
CA LEU A 95 -24.14 -6.56 10.46
C LEU A 95 -24.76 -5.20 10.09
N SER A 96 -25.69 -4.73 10.92
CA SER A 96 -26.35 -3.44 10.71
C SER A 96 -25.50 -2.28 11.22
N PHE A 97 -25.65 -1.12 10.59
CA PHE A 97 -24.97 0.12 10.97
C PHE A 97 -25.93 1.32 10.89
N ASP A 98 -25.63 2.37 11.64
CA ASP A 98 -26.22 3.70 11.42
C ASP A 98 -25.35 4.52 10.47
N LYS A 99 -24.02 4.43 10.65
CA LYS A 99 -23.00 5.03 9.76
C LYS A 99 -21.94 4.00 9.37
N LEU A 100 -21.52 4.05 8.12
CA LEU A 100 -20.51 3.15 7.57
C LEU A 100 -19.26 3.92 7.10
N ILE A 101 -18.08 3.43 7.47
CA ILE A 101 -16.79 3.95 7.00
C ILE A 101 -16.08 2.86 6.21
N ILE A 102 -15.84 3.10 4.93
CA ILE A 102 -15.08 2.22 4.04
C ILE A 102 -13.61 2.65 4.13
N ALA A 103 -12.76 1.78 4.70
CA ALA A 103 -11.33 2.00 4.90
C ALA A 103 -10.53 0.78 4.45
N THR A 104 -10.92 0.18 3.33
CA THR A 104 -10.43 -1.10 2.82
C THR A 104 -9.05 -1.05 2.20
N GLY A 105 -8.47 0.15 2.08
CA GLY A 105 -7.11 0.33 1.57
C GLY A 105 -6.96 -0.06 0.11
N SER A 106 -5.82 -0.64 -0.21
CA SER A 106 -5.45 -1.09 -1.55
C SER A 106 -5.24 -2.59 -1.60
N LYS A 107 -5.07 -3.12 -2.81
CA LYS A 107 -4.61 -4.48 -3.10
C LYS A 107 -3.50 -4.44 -4.16
N PRO A 108 -2.56 -5.41 -4.16
CA PRO A 108 -1.54 -5.52 -5.19
C PRO A 108 -2.14 -5.69 -6.58
N ASN A 109 -1.52 -5.02 -7.56
CA ASN A 109 -1.91 -5.19 -8.95
C ASN A 109 -1.50 -6.56 -9.47
N LYS A 110 -2.40 -7.16 -10.26
CA LYS A 110 -2.15 -8.34 -11.07
C LYS A 110 -2.56 -8.02 -12.51
N PHE A 111 -1.63 -8.15 -13.45
CA PHE A 111 -1.84 -7.75 -14.84
C PHE A 111 -2.17 -8.91 -15.78
N GLY A 112 -2.47 -10.08 -15.22
CA GLY A 112 -2.83 -11.25 -16.02
C GLY A 112 -1.62 -12.02 -16.56
N TRP A 113 -0.42 -11.82 -15.99
CA TRP A 113 0.74 -12.62 -16.41
C TRP A 113 0.49 -14.11 -16.21
N PRO A 114 0.75 -14.94 -17.23
CA PRO A 114 0.71 -16.38 -17.05
C PRO A 114 1.58 -16.80 -15.87
N GLY A 115 1.02 -17.61 -14.96
CA GLY A 115 1.73 -18.06 -13.75
C GLY A 115 1.75 -17.09 -12.56
N GLN A 116 1.07 -15.94 -12.64
CA GLN A 116 1.05 -14.95 -11.53
C GLN A 116 0.42 -15.45 -10.22
N ASP A 117 -0.27 -16.58 -10.24
CA ASP A 117 -0.94 -17.19 -9.10
C ASP A 117 -0.26 -18.49 -8.61
N LEU A 118 0.92 -18.84 -9.16
CA LEU A 118 1.69 -20.01 -8.76
C LEU A 118 2.17 -19.89 -7.31
N ASP A 119 2.40 -21.04 -6.69
CA ASP A 119 3.02 -21.09 -5.38
C ASP A 119 4.46 -20.52 -5.43
N GLY A 120 4.81 -19.66 -4.48
CA GLY A 120 6.06 -18.89 -4.50
C GLY A 120 5.97 -17.55 -5.26
N VAL A 121 4.81 -17.21 -5.85
CA VAL A 121 4.53 -15.87 -6.39
C VAL A 121 3.71 -15.07 -5.37
N MET A 122 4.16 -13.86 -5.05
CA MET A 122 3.51 -13.03 -4.04
C MET A 122 3.77 -11.54 -4.25
N GLY A 123 2.99 -10.69 -3.60
CA GLY A 123 3.32 -9.29 -3.39
C GLY A 123 4.17 -9.10 -2.12
N MET A 124 4.22 -7.85 -1.63
CA MET A 124 4.65 -7.54 -0.28
C MET A 124 3.74 -6.42 0.26
N TYR A 125 2.48 -6.77 0.47
CA TYR A 125 1.45 -5.84 0.93
C TYR A 125 0.70 -6.37 2.15
N HIS A 126 0.29 -7.63 2.14
CA HIS A 126 -0.45 -8.27 3.22
C HIS A 126 0.46 -9.00 4.22
N LYS A 127 -0.04 -9.18 5.45
CA LYS A 127 0.62 -10.06 6.44
C LYS A 127 0.88 -11.45 5.88
N GLN A 128 -0.05 -11.97 5.08
CA GLN A 128 0.06 -13.27 4.42
C GLN A 128 1.20 -13.32 3.37
N ASP A 129 1.58 -12.18 2.79
CA ASP A 129 2.75 -12.11 1.90
C ASP A 129 4.05 -12.30 2.72
N LEU A 130 4.14 -11.70 3.91
CA LEU A 130 5.24 -11.95 4.83
C LEU A 130 5.33 -13.43 5.23
N GLU A 131 4.20 -14.06 5.58
CA GLU A 131 4.15 -15.47 5.94
C GLU A 131 4.62 -16.39 4.79
N LYS A 132 4.22 -16.07 3.55
CA LYS A 132 4.71 -16.76 2.35
C LYS A 132 6.21 -16.54 2.14
N LEU A 133 6.67 -15.30 2.30
CA LEU A 133 8.08 -14.97 2.13
C LEU A 133 8.94 -15.70 3.15
N GLU A 134 8.53 -15.76 4.41
CA GLU A 134 9.19 -16.56 5.46
C GLU A 134 9.23 -18.06 5.12
N LYS A 135 8.16 -18.59 4.50
CA LYS A 135 8.08 -19.98 4.08
C LYS A 135 9.02 -20.31 2.91
N TYR A 136 9.06 -19.44 1.89
CA TYR A 136 9.73 -19.76 0.62
C TYR A 136 11.13 -19.17 0.48
N ALA A 137 11.45 -18.15 1.25
CA ALA A 137 12.74 -17.46 1.25
C ALA A 137 13.26 -17.22 2.69
N PRO A 138 13.34 -18.25 3.56
CA PRO A 138 13.84 -18.09 4.92
C PRO A 138 15.33 -17.75 4.96
N ASP A 139 16.09 -18.19 3.96
CA ASP A 139 17.51 -17.95 3.81
C ASP A 139 17.97 -18.22 2.34
N ASN A 140 19.24 -17.98 2.07
CA ASN A 140 19.85 -18.20 0.76
C ASN A 140 20.14 -19.68 0.40
N LYS A 141 19.87 -20.62 1.30
CA LYS A 141 19.94 -22.07 1.00
C LYS A 141 18.63 -22.56 0.44
N ALA A 142 17.51 -22.07 0.99
CA ALA A 142 16.17 -22.41 0.54
C ALA A 142 15.75 -21.61 -0.71
N CYS A 143 16.30 -20.39 -0.89
CA CYS A 143 16.03 -19.51 -2.02
C CYS A 143 17.34 -19.08 -2.67
N ASN A 144 17.67 -19.66 -3.81
CA ASN A 144 18.91 -19.39 -4.54
C ASN A 144 18.86 -18.12 -5.39
N ASN A 145 17.65 -17.70 -5.78
CA ASN A 145 17.38 -16.47 -6.49
C ASN A 145 15.91 -16.07 -6.32
N ALA A 146 15.69 -14.77 -6.18
CA ALA A 146 14.36 -14.15 -6.21
C ALA A 146 14.29 -13.15 -7.37
N VAL A 147 13.16 -13.15 -8.08
CA VAL A 147 12.89 -12.15 -9.12
C VAL A 147 11.83 -11.18 -8.60
N ILE A 148 12.11 -9.89 -8.71
CA ILE A 148 11.15 -8.83 -8.34
C ILE A 148 10.72 -8.11 -9.61
N VAL A 149 9.41 -7.87 -9.76
CA VAL A 149 8.81 -7.20 -10.92
C VAL A 149 8.15 -5.90 -10.47
N GLY A 150 8.66 -4.76 -10.93
CA GLY A 150 8.09 -3.43 -10.67
C GLY A 150 9.02 -2.49 -9.92
N GLY A 151 9.45 -1.42 -10.59
CA GLY A 151 10.43 -0.42 -10.15
C GLY A 151 9.89 0.65 -9.21
N GLY A 152 9.16 0.27 -8.16
CA GLY A 152 8.60 1.17 -7.16
C GLY A 152 9.11 0.89 -5.74
N LEU A 153 8.55 1.64 -4.75
CA LEU A 153 8.95 1.53 -3.33
C LEU A 153 8.82 0.10 -2.78
N ILE A 154 7.71 -0.58 -3.05
CA ILE A 154 7.51 -1.96 -2.56
C ILE A 154 8.58 -2.90 -3.13
N GLY A 155 8.99 -2.69 -4.40
CA GLY A 155 10.00 -3.51 -5.05
C GLY A 155 11.37 -3.38 -4.40
N ILE A 156 11.82 -2.16 -4.13
CA ILE A 156 13.13 -1.94 -3.50
C ILE A 156 13.13 -2.37 -2.03
N GLU A 157 12.03 -2.18 -1.30
CA GLU A 157 11.88 -2.68 0.07
C GLU A 157 11.97 -4.22 0.10
N LEU A 158 11.30 -4.91 -0.83
CA LEU A 158 11.40 -6.37 -0.94
C LEU A 158 12.82 -6.82 -1.33
N ALA A 159 13.51 -6.06 -2.21
CA ALA A 159 14.89 -6.34 -2.55
C ALA A 159 15.83 -6.21 -1.32
N GLU A 160 15.68 -5.16 -0.52
CA GLU A 160 16.40 -4.98 0.74
C GLU A 160 16.13 -6.14 1.72
N MET A 161 14.88 -6.52 1.87
CA MET A 161 14.47 -7.65 2.71
C MET A 161 15.21 -8.95 2.30
N LEU A 162 15.16 -9.32 1.03
CA LEU A 162 15.82 -10.52 0.51
C LEU A 162 17.35 -10.43 0.65
N ARG A 163 17.94 -9.29 0.35
CA ARG A 163 19.39 -9.07 0.49
C ARG A 163 19.85 -9.14 1.95
N SER A 164 19.04 -8.74 2.93
CA SER A 164 19.37 -8.88 4.36
C SER A 164 19.63 -10.35 4.76
N ARG A 165 18.99 -11.29 4.05
CA ARG A 165 19.20 -12.75 4.21
C ARG A 165 20.17 -13.32 3.17
N LYS A 166 20.92 -12.47 2.45
CA LYS A 166 21.91 -12.83 1.44
C LYS A 166 21.32 -13.61 0.24
N ILE A 167 20.02 -13.47 -0.01
CA ILE A 167 19.36 -14.07 -1.17
C ILE A 167 19.72 -13.21 -2.40
N PRO A 168 20.18 -13.81 -3.50
CA PRO A 168 20.37 -13.12 -4.77
C PRO A 168 19.05 -12.58 -5.30
N VAL A 169 19.07 -11.37 -5.87
CA VAL A 169 17.89 -10.68 -6.39
C VAL A 169 18.13 -10.21 -7.81
N THR A 170 17.24 -10.58 -8.73
CA THR A 170 17.08 -9.96 -10.05
C THR A 170 15.88 -9.03 -10.01
N PHE A 171 16.09 -7.73 -10.29
CA PHE A 171 15.06 -6.71 -10.15
C PHE A 171 14.68 -6.17 -11.53
N LEU A 172 13.49 -6.57 -12.02
CA LEU A 172 12.96 -6.20 -13.34
C LEU A 172 12.20 -4.89 -13.25
N VAL A 173 12.66 -3.89 -13.97
CA VAL A 173 12.07 -2.56 -14.07
C VAL A 173 11.75 -2.27 -15.52
N ARG A 174 10.45 -2.08 -15.81
CA ARG A 174 9.95 -1.83 -17.18
C ARG A 174 10.50 -0.52 -17.76
N GLU A 175 10.67 0.47 -16.92
CA GLU A 175 11.13 1.80 -17.27
C GLU A 175 12.66 1.80 -17.50
N ASP A 176 13.18 2.86 -18.10
CA ASP A 176 14.61 3.08 -18.38
C ASP A 176 15.42 3.48 -17.13
N SER A 177 14.74 3.77 -16.03
CA SER A 177 15.34 4.10 -14.75
C SER A 177 14.39 3.77 -13.60
N PHE A 178 14.96 3.48 -12.42
CA PHE A 178 14.18 3.20 -11.21
C PHE A 178 13.32 4.41 -10.82
N TRP A 179 12.03 4.18 -10.68
CA TRP A 179 11.03 5.15 -10.19
C TRP A 179 11.01 6.51 -10.93
N ASN A 180 11.38 6.50 -12.21
CA ASN A 180 11.50 7.68 -13.07
C ASN A 180 10.18 8.46 -13.25
N GLY A 181 9.03 7.87 -12.96
CA GLY A 181 7.73 8.55 -12.91
C GLY A 181 7.55 9.45 -11.68
N VAL A 182 8.48 9.41 -10.71
CA VAL A 182 8.44 10.19 -9.47
C VAL A 182 9.74 10.97 -9.25
N LEU A 183 10.89 10.30 -9.33
CA LEU A 183 12.18 10.94 -9.09
C LEU A 183 12.66 11.70 -10.34
N PRO A 184 13.25 12.90 -10.19
CA PRO A 184 14.06 13.53 -11.23
C PRO A 184 15.19 12.62 -11.70
N ALA A 185 15.63 12.78 -12.96
CA ALA A 185 16.57 11.86 -13.61
C ALA A 185 17.88 11.66 -12.82
N GLN A 186 18.47 12.73 -12.29
CA GLN A 186 19.70 12.65 -11.51
C GLN A 186 19.54 11.84 -10.21
N GLU A 187 18.40 12.00 -9.52
CA GLU A 187 18.08 11.20 -8.32
C GLU A 187 17.86 9.74 -8.68
N SER A 188 17.08 9.50 -9.74
CA SER A 188 16.80 8.15 -10.24
C SER A 188 18.08 7.40 -10.64
N GLU A 189 19.02 8.07 -11.31
CA GLU A 189 20.34 7.50 -11.67
C GLU A 189 21.18 7.20 -10.43
N MET A 190 21.19 8.08 -9.43
CA MET A 190 21.89 7.84 -8.17
C MET A 190 21.35 6.57 -7.50
N ILE A 191 20.03 6.38 -7.47
CA ILE A 191 19.42 5.18 -6.89
C ILE A 191 19.70 3.95 -7.74
N ASN A 192 19.70 4.03 -9.08
CA ASN A 192 20.12 2.90 -9.94
C ASN A 192 21.51 2.40 -9.59
N ASN A 193 22.45 3.30 -9.41
CA ASN A 193 23.83 2.95 -9.05
C ASN A 193 23.89 2.33 -7.66
N HIS A 194 23.16 2.91 -6.70
CA HIS A 194 23.07 2.41 -5.34
C HIS A 194 22.49 0.99 -5.26
N ILE A 195 21.45 0.69 -6.03
CA ILE A 195 20.86 -0.66 -6.15
C ILE A 195 21.93 -1.67 -6.63
N LYS A 196 22.72 -1.31 -7.65
CA LYS A 196 23.78 -2.16 -8.17
C LYS A 196 24.95 -2.37 -7.17
N GLU A 197 25.31 -1.33 -6.43
CA GLU A 197 26.33 -1.39 -5.37
C GLU A 197 25.93 -2.35 -4.24
N HIS A 198 24.61 -2.52 -4.00
CA HIS A 198 24.07 -3.51 -3.06
C HIS A 198 23.93 -4.92 -3.65
N HIS A 199 24.61 -5.19 -4.79
CA HIS A 199 24.63 -6.49 -5.45
C HIS A 199 23.23 -7.00 -5.83
N ILE A 200 22.36 -6.10 -6.28
CA ILE A 200 21.07 -6.42 -6.88
C ILE A 200 21.23 -6.32 -8.40
N ASP A 201 20.87 -7.38 -9.13
CA ASP A 201 20.87 -7.41 -10.60
C ASP A 201 19.68 -6.57 -11.12
N LEU A 202 19.91 -5.26 -11.29
CA LEU A 202 18.92 -4.32 -11.79
C LEU A 202 18.83 -4.40 -13.32
N ARG A 203 17.68 -4.87 -13.81
CA ARG A 203 17.35 -4.99 -15.23
C ARG A 203 16.34 -3.90 -15.61
N LEU A 204 16.81 -2.82 -16.23
CA LEU A 204 15.99 -1.73 -16.77
C LEU A 204 15.46 -2.09 -18.15
N ASN A 205 14.38 -1.41 -18.63
CA ASN A 205 13.69 -1.70 -19.89
C ASN A 205 13.33 -3.19 -20.03
N THR A 206 12.89 -3.82 -18.93
CA THR A 206 12.70 -5.26 -18.88
C THR A 206 11.31 -5.62 -18.36
N ASN A 207 10.51 -6.27 -19.22
CA ASN A 207 9.18 -6.72 -18.91
C ASN A 207 9.11 -8.22 -18.61
N LEU A 208 8.27 -8.58 -17.65
CA LEU A 208 7.90 -9.96 -17.39
C LEU A 208 6.92 -10.43 -18.48
N LYS A 209 7.23 -11.53 -19.17
CA LYS A 209 6.32 -12.19 -20.10
C LYS A 209 5.44 -13.22 -19.41
N GLU A 210 6.05 -14.16 -18.71
CA GLU A 210 5.37 -15.25 -18.00
C GLU A 210 6.21 -15.79 -16.85
N ILE A 211 5.55 -16.49 -15.94
CA ILE A 211 6.14 -17.23 -14.82
C ILE A 211 5.89 -18.70 -15.04
N LYS A 212 6.95 -19.51 -15.08
CA LYS A 212 6.85 -20.96 -15.29
C LYS A 212 6.83 -21.72 -13.96
N SER A 213 6.04 -22.79 -13.93
CA SER A 213 5.98 -23.70 -12.79
C SER A 213 6.94 -24.89 -12.95
N ASP A 214 7.27 -25.49 -11.84
CA ASP A 214 7.71 -26.88 -11.78
C ASP A 214 6.51 -27.85 -11.87
N GLU A 215 6.78 -29.15 -11.73
CA GLU A 215 5.79 -30.22 -11.76
C GLU A 215 4.78 -30.17 -10.57
N ASN A 216 5.12 -29.46 -9.51
CA ASN A 216 4.30 -29.31 -8.29
C ASN A 216 3.46 -28.03 -8.28
N GLY A 217 3.48 -27.23 -9.37
CA GLY A 217 2.76 -25.96 -9.44
C GLY A 217 3.45 -24.81 -8.71
N ARG A 218 4.73 -24.96 -8.35
CA ARG A 218 5.55 -23.93 -7.72
C ARG A 218 6.36 -23.16 -8.78
N VAL A 219 6.65 -21.89 -8.54
CA VAL A 219 7.51 -21.10 -9.42
C VAL A 219 8.89 -21.75 -9.57
N LYS A 220 9.34 -21.84 -10.83
CA LYS A 220 10.64 -22.37 -11.25
C LYS A 220 11.49 -21.29 -11.91
N SER A 221 10.87 -20.48 -12.77
CA SER A 221 11.57 -19.46 -13.56
C SER A 221 10.60 -18.39 -14.06
N VAL A 222 11.18 -17.29 -14.56
CA VAL A 222 10.46 -16.26 -15.32
C VAL A 222 11.02 -16.14 -16.71
N ILE A 223 10.20 -15.72 -17.68
CA ILE A 223 10.62 -15.40 -19.04
C ILE A 223 10.56 -13.90 -19.24
N ILE A 224 11.62 -13.33 -19.78
CA ILE A 224 11.73 -11.93 -20.17
C ILE A 224 11.06 -11.71 -21.53
N GLU A 225 10.26 -10.67 -21.67
CA GLU A 225 9.49 -10.43 -22.90
C GLU A 225 10.38 -10.01 -24.06
N GLU A 226 11.37 -9.14 -23.84
CA GLU A 226 12.21 -8.56 -24.90
C GLU A 226 13.20 -9.55 -25.49
N THR A 227 13.71 -10.47 -24.68
CA THR A 227 14.83 -11.34 -25.07
C THR A 227 14.47 -12.81 -25.15
N GLY A 228 13.37 -13.22 -24.49
CA GLY A 228 13.05 -14.62 -24.27
C GLY A 228 13.97 -15.33 -23.26
N GLU A 229 14.84 -14.57 -22.57
CA GLU A 229 15.73 -15.11 -21.53
C GLU A 229 14.91 -15.78 -20.42
N GLU A 230 15.32 -16.96 -20.00
CA GLU A 230 14.74 -17.67 -18.86
C GLU A 230 15.62 -17.48 -17.62
N ILE A 231 15.05 -16.86 -16.57
CA ILE A 231 15.74 -16.64 -15.30
C ILE A 231 15.15 -17.58 -14.24
N PHE A 232 15.94 -18.53 -13.76
CA PHE A 232 15.54 -19.47 -12.72
C PHE A 232 15.42 -18.76 -11.36
N CYS A 233 14.36 -19.04 -10.64
CA CYS A 233 14.09 -18.44 -9.33
C CYS A 233 13.19 -19.32 -8.45
N ASN A 234 13.25 -19.10 -7.15
CA ASN A 234 12.43 -19.82 -6.17
C ASN A 234 11.25 -18.96 -5.68
N VAL A 235 11.33 -17.64 -5.87
CA VAL A 235 10.32 -16.66 -5.45
C VAL A 235 10.20 -15.59 -6.53
N VAL A 236 8.97 -15.15 -6.80
CA VAL A 236 8.68 -13.99 -7.62
C VAL A 236 7.87 -12.98 -6.80
N GLY A 237 8.41 -11.77 -6.65
CA GLY A 237 7.75 -10.63 -6.03
C GLY A 237 7.05 -9.76 -7.08
N LEU A 238 5.70 -9.75 -7.10
CA LEU A 238 4.94 -8.86 -7.96
C LEU A 238 4.66 -7.55 -7.23
N THR A 239 5.41 -6.50 -7.54
CA THR A 239 5.39 -5.20 -6.86
C THR A 239 5.07 -4.04 -7.80
N ALA A 240 4.34 -4.33 -8.89
CA ALA A 240 3.97 -3.36 -9.92
C ALA A 240 2.78 -2.44 -9.52
N GLY A 241 2.86 -1.90 -8.30
CA GLY A 241 1.90 -0.96 -7.74
C GLY A 241 0.68 -1.61 -7.10
N VAL A 242 -0.21 -0.76 -6.63
CA VAL A 242 -1.44 -1.13 -5.93
C VAL A 242 -2.65 -0.41 -6.51
N THR A 243 -3.84 -0.96 -6.31
CA THR A 243 -5.11 -0.35 -6.69
C THR A 243 -6.09 -0.36 -5.51
N PRO A 244 -7.01 0.62 -5.39
CA PRO A 244 -8.04 0.63 -4.37
C PRO A 244 -8.81 -0.70 -4.28
N ASN A 245 -8.99 -1.20 -3.06
CA ASN A 245 -9.68 -2.47 -2.81
C ASN A 245 -11.20 -2.24 -2.69
N ILE A 246 -11.89 -2.12 -3.83
CA ILE A 246 -13.29 -1.72 -3.94
C ILE A 246 -14.18 -2.66 -4.77
N ASP A 247 -13.67 -3.82 -5.22
CA ASP A 247 -14.43 -4.70 -6.13
C ASP A 247 -15.77 -5.16 -5.56
N PHE A 248 -15.86 -5.35 -4.25
CA PHE A 248 -17.06 -5.78 -3.55
C PHE A 248 -18.17 -4.70 -3.50
N LEU A 249 -17.88 -3.49 -3.96
CA LEU A 249 -18.80 -2.36 -3.98
C LEU A 249 -19.53 -2.18 -5.32
N LYS A 250 -19.20 -2.94 -6.36
CA LYS A 250 -19.69 -2.72 -7.73
C LYS A 250 -21.22 -2.71 -7.85
N GLU A 251 -21.91 -3.49 -7.00
CA GLU A 251 -23.38 -3.62 -7.02
C GLU A 251 -24.07 -2.83 -5.89
N SER A 252 -23.31 -2.07 -5.10
CA SER A 252 -23.85 -1.37 -3.92
C SER A 252 -24.57 -0.06 -4.22
N GLY A 253 -24.47 0.48 -5.45
CA GLY A 253 -24.96 1.81 -5.79
C GLY A 253 -24.09 2.97 -5.27
N ILE A 254 -22.97 2.66 -4.61
CA ILE A 254 -21.94 3.64 -4.24
C ILE A 254 -21.19 4.06 -5.51
N GLU A 255 -21.02 5.37 -5.70
CA GLU A 255 -20.31 5.91 -6.86
C GLU A 255 -18.83 5.53 -6.81
N LEU A 256 -18.38 4.83 -7.85
CA LEU A 256 -17.01 4.36 -8.00
C LEU A 256 -16.34 5.02 -9.22
N GLY A 257 -15.09 5.35 -9.04
CA GLY A 257 -14.14 5.64 -10.12
C GLY A 257 -13.03 4.62 -10.06
N ARG A 258 -11.79 5.07 -9.93
CA ARG A 258 -10.66 4.21 -9.56
C ARG A 258 -10.70 3.83 -8.08
N GLY A 259 -11.34 4.65 -7.24
CA GLY A 259 -11.64 4.45 -5.84
C GLY A 259 -13.10 4.73 -5.54
N VAL A 260 -13.47 4.77 -4.27
CA VAL A 260 -14.79 5.23 -3.81
C VAL A 260 -14.83 6.74 -3.91
N LYS A 261 -15.73 7.28 -4.75
CA LYS A 261 -15.89 8.73 -4.92
C LYS A 261 -16.37 9.39 -3.65
N VAL A 262 -15.66 10.43 -3.23
CA VAL A 262 -16.01 11.20 -2.03
C VAL A 262 -15.88 12.70 -2.27
N ASN A 263 -16.69 13.47 -1.54
CA ASN A 263 -16.56 14.92 -1.47
C ASN A 263 -15.48 15.32 -0.44
N ARG A 264 -15.32 16.64 -0.21
CA ARG A 264 -14.35 17.18 0.76
C ARG A 264 -14.63 16.84 2.22
N PHE A 265 -15.81 16.36 2.53
CA PHE A 265 -16.20 15.88 3.86
C PHE A 265 -16.06 14.36 3.98
N LEU A 266 -15.45 13.70 2.94
CA LEU A 266 -15.26 12.27 2.85
C LEU A 266 -16.58 11.47 2.79
N GLU A 267 -17.67 12.14 2.40
CA GLU A 267 -18.99 11.58 2.18
C GLU A 267 -19.09 10.98 0.77
N THR A 268 -19.68 9.80 0.63
CA THR A 268 -20.04 9.21 -0.67
C THR A 268 -21.34 9.83 -1.20
N ASN A 269 -21.82 9.35 -2.36
CA ASN A 269 -23.14 9.70 -2.89
C ASN A 269 -24.31 9.16 -2.04
N ILE A 270 -24.06 8.23 -1.12
CA ILE A 270 -25.08 7.64 -0.25
C ILE A 270 -24.92 8.20 1.16
N LYS A 271 -26.03 8.72 1.71
CA LYS A 271 -26.08 9.29 3.05
C LYS A 271 -25.59 8.28 4.11
N ASP A 272 -24.84 8.76 5.10
CA ASP A 272 -24.27 8.00 6.21
C ASP A 272 -23.20 6.97 5.80
N ILE A 273 -22.73 7.01 4.55
CA ILE A 273 -21.62 6.17 4.05
C ILE A 273 -20.45 7.06 3.63
N TYR A 274 -19.27 6.74 4.15
CA TYR A 274 -18.04 7.49 4.02
C TYR A 274 -16.90 6.60 3.50
N ALA A 275 -15.88 7.18 2.87
CA ALA A 275 -14.65 6.44 2.54
C ALA A 275 -13.39 7.24 2.85
N ILE A 276 -12.35 6.54 3.34
CA ILE A 276 -11.07 7.12 3.76
C ILE A 276 -9.88 6.23 3.42
N GLY A 277 -8.70 6.82 3.35
CA GLY A 277 -7.45 6.15 3.04
C GLY A 277 -7.34 5.81 1.56
N ASP A 278 -6.53 4.80 1.24
CA ASP A 278 -6.16 4.45 -0.14
C ASP A 278 -7.34 4.10 -1.05
N CYS A 279 -8.47 3.65 -0.48
CA CYS A 279 -9.67 3.33 -1.25
C CYS A 279 -10.51 4.54 -1.63
N ALA A 280 -10.28 5.70 -1.02
CA ALA A 280 -11.05 6.92 -1.28
C ALA A 280 -10.49 7.70 -2.48
N GLU A 281 -11.40 8.18 -3.33
CA GLU A 281 -11.10 9.02 -4.48
C GLU A 281 -11.84 10.35 -4.37
N GLN A 282 -11.11 11.46 -4.22
CA GLN A 282 -11.71 12.79 -4.20
C GLN A 282 -12.35 13.11 -5.57
N HIS A 283 -13.58 13.66 -5.60
CA HIS A 283 -14.22 14.10 -6.85
C HIS A 283 -13.35 15.11 -7.63
N LYS A 284 -12.65 15.97 -6.91
CA LYS A 284 -11.73 16.95 -7.48
C LYS A 284 -10.42 16.92 -6.71
N ALA A 285 -9.32 16.99 -7.45
CA ALA A 285 -7.99 17.11 -6.89
C ALA A 285 -7.89 18.34 -5.96
N ILE A 286 -7.10 18.22 -4.92
CA ILE A 286 -6.84 19.28 -3.94
C ILE A 286 -5.51 19.95 -4.31
N GLY A 287 -5.57 21.09 -4.97
CA GLY A 287 -4.37 21.74 -5.51
C GLY A 287 -3.69 20.85 -6.54
N GLN A 288 -2.40 20.57 -6.33
CA GLN A 288 -1.61 19.68 -7.20
C GLN A 288 -1.67 18.21 -6.76
N ARG A 289 -2.41 17.87 -5.71
CA ARG A 289 -2.49 16.51 -5.16
C ARG A 289 -3.27 15.58 -6.09
N ARG A 290 -2.99 14.28 -6.01
CA ARG A 290 -3.74 13.25 -6.74
C ARG A 290 -5.12 13.06 -6.10
N ASN A 291 -6.10 12.61 -6.89
CA ASN A 291 -7.44 12.29 -6.37
C ASN A 291 -7.42 11.06 -5.42
N ILE A 292 -6.46 10.15 -5.62
CA ILE A 292 -6.19 9.00 -4.76
C ILE A 292 -4.75 9.10 -4.27
N GLU A 293 -4.55 8.97 -2.98
CA GLU A 293 -3.24 9.04 -2.35
C GLU A 293 -3.05 7.84 -1.41
N ALA A 294 -2.40 6.80 -1.92
CA ALA A 294 -2.07 5.60 -1.14
C ALA A 294 -0.82 5.85 -0.28
N VAL A 295 -0.97 6.68 0.75
CA VAL A 295 0.11 7.09 1.67
C VAL A 295 -0.38 7.06 3.11
N TRP A 296 0.46 6.55 3.98
CA TRP A 296 0.15 6.38 5.40
C TRP A 296 -0.35 7.67 6.06
N TYR A 297 0.33 8.80 5.82
CA TYR A 297 0.00 10.11 6.39
C TYR A 297 -1.37 10.61 5.93
N THR A 298 -1.69 10.46 4.65
CA THR A 298 -2.99 10.80 4.07
C THR A 298 -4.12 10.00 4.72
N GLY A 299 -3.93 8.69 4.83
CA GLY A 299 -4.92 7.83 5.48
C GLY A 299 -5.20 8.22 6.93
N ARG A 300 -4.15 8.57 7.69
CA ARG A 300 -4.28 9.06 9.06
C ARG A 300 -5.06 10.38 9.12
N MET A 301 -4.68 11.37 8.32
CA MET A 301 -5.35 12.68 8.28
C MET A 301 -6.82 12.58 7.89
N MET A 302 -7.16 11.72 6.93
CA MET A 302 -8.56 11.45 6.57
C MET A 302 -9.34 10.85 7.75
N GLY A 303 -8.74 9.92 8.49
CA GLY A 303 -9.35 9.31 9.68
C GLY A 303 -9.63 10.35 10.79
N GLU A 304 -8.67 11.23 11.06
CA GLU A 304 -8.79 12.32 12.04
C GLU A 304 -9.90 13.31 11.64
N THR A 305 -9.94 13.70 10.35
CA THR A 305 -10.94 14.64 9.81
C THR A 305 -12.34 14.05 9.84
N LEU A 306 -12.49 12.80 9.33
CA LEU A 306 -13.80 12.16 9.29
C LEU A 306 -14.39 11.97 10.68
N ALA A 307 -13.57 11.66 11.68
CA ALA A 307 -14.03 11.51 13.05
C ALA A 307 -14.72 12.77 13.58
N GLN A 308 -14.28 13.98 13.22
CA GLN A 308 -14.94 15.23 13.57
C GLN A 308 -16.34 15.28 12.95
N THR A 309 -16.46 14.99 11.64
CA THR A 309 -17.73 14.96 10.92
C THR A 309 -18.70 13.97 11.53
N ILE A 310 -18.25 12.74 11.84
CA ILE A 310 -19.06 11.70 12.48
C ILE A 310 -19.57 12.13 13.86
N CYS A 311 -18.79 12.89 14.62
CA CYS A 311 -19.14 13.39 15.94
C CYS A 311 -19.92 14.71 15.93
N GLY A 312 -20.45 15.14 14.77
CA GLY A 312 -21.33 16.32 14.65
C GLY A 312 -20.60 17.63 14.29
N ASN A 313 -19.27 17.63 14.21
CA ASN A 313 -18.49 18.78 13.78
C ASN A 313 -18.07 18.60 12.31
N LYS A 314 -18.98 18.95 11.36
CA LYS A 314 -18.73 18.78 9.93
C LYS A 314 -17.46 19.50 9.49
N THR A 315 -16.42 18.73 9.20
CA THR A 315 -15.06 19.23 8.95
C THR A 315 -14.59 18.86 7.54
N GLU A 316 -14.15 19.86 6.79
CA GLU A 316 -13.60 19.67 5.45
C GLU A 316 -12.19 19.09 5.52
N TYR A 317 -11.92 18.07 4.70
CA TYR A 317 -10.59 17.50 4.55
C TYR A 317 -9.65 18.47 3.83
N LYS A 318 -8.64 18.96 4.56
CA LYS A 318 -7.62 19.89 4.10
C LYS A 318 -6.24 19.29 4.37
N PRO A 319 -5.66 18.54 3.42
CA PRO A 319 -4.42 17.79 3.65
C PRO A 319 -3.16 18.66 3.79
N GLY A 320 -3.24 19.99 3.51
CA GLY A 320 -2.07 20.87 3.54
C GLY A 320 -1.07 20.57 2.42
N HIS A 321 0.20 20.88 2.66
CA HIS A 321 1.27 20.57 1.73
C HIS A 321 1.48 19.06 1.61
N TRP A 322 1.86 18.60 0.40
CA TRP A 322 2.28 17.23 0.21
C TRP A 322 3.60 16.97 0.94
N PHE A 323 3.73 15.82 1.56
CA PHE A 323 5.00 15.32 2.07
C PHE A 323 4.98 13.79 2.07
N ASN A 324 6.13 13.20 1.88
CA ASN A 324 6.34 11.77 1.99
C ASN A 324 7.78 11.49 2.41
N SER A 325 8.01 10.30 2.94
CA SER A 325 9.33 9.75 3.20
C SER A 325 9.40 8.32 2.72
N ALA A 326 10.56 7.91 2.26
CA ALA A 326 10.87 6.57 1.82
C ALA A 326 12.31 6.22 2.19
N LYS A 327 12.67 4.97 2.04
CA LYS A 327 14.03 4.48 2.19
C LYS A 327 14.38 3.64 0.96
N PHE A 328 15.54 3.88 0.40
CA PHE A 328 16.10 3.11 -0.71
C PHE A 328 17.36 2.42 -0.20
N LEU A 329 17.22 1.21 0.32
CA LEU A 329 18.28 0.51 1.05
C LEU A 329 18.70 1.36 2.26
N ASP A 330 19.87 2.00 2.26
CA ASP A 330 20.35 2.88 3.33
C ASP A 330 20.26 4.39 3.01
N ILE A 331 19.73 4.77 1.84
CA ILE A 331 19.45 6.17 1.51
C ILE A 331 18.06 6.56 2.03
N GLU A 332 18.00 7.58 2.89
CA GLU A 332 16.75 8.20 3.33
C GLU A 332 16.30 9.23 2.31
N TYR A 333 15.03 9.13 1.89
CA TYR A 333 14.37 10.04 0.97
C TYR A 333 13.26 10.80 1.67
N GLN A 334 13.24 12.12 1.50
CA GLN A 334 12.16 12.98 2.00
C GLN A 334 11.76 13.98 0.93
N THR A 335 10.46 14.19 0.77
CA THR A 335 9.92 15.21 -0.15
C THR A 335 8.89 16.09 0.56
N TYR A 336 8.92 17.39 0.26
CA TYR A 336 7.98 18.41 0.73
C TYR A 336 7.49 19.21 -0.48
N GLY A 337 6.17 19.26 -0.67
CA GLY A 337 5.59 19.74 -1.94
C GLY A 337 5.78 18.71 -3.05
N TRP A 338 5.54 19.15 -4.28
CA TRP A 338 5.72 18.29 -5.46
C TRP A 338 7.01 18.68 -6.17
N VAL A 339 7.92 17.74 -6.29
CA VAL A 339 9.06 17.79 -7.21
C VAL A 339 8.77 16.71 -8.24
N PHE A 340 8.43 17.12 -9.45
CA PHE A 340 8.04 16.20 -10.51
C PHE A 340 9.28 15.65 -11.22
N SER A 341 9.20 14.39 -11.67
CA SER A 341 10.14 13.87 -12.65
C SER A 341 9.98 14.58 -13.99
N GLU A 342 10.88 14.38 -14.92
CA GLU A 342 10.82 14.95 -16.27
C GLU A 342 9.49 14.61 -16.98
N ILE A 343 8.92 13.43 -16.70
CA ILE A 343 7.63 12.97 -17.25
C ILE A 343 6.46 13.79 -16.73
N GLY A 344 6.51 14.21 -15.45
CA GLY A 344 5.43 14.97 -14.80
C GLY A 344 5.67 16.46 -14.69
N LYS A 345 6.84 16.95 -15.13
CA LYS A 345 7.27 18.34 -15.04
C LYS A 345 6.38 19.24 -15.91
N LYS A 346 5.97 20.39 -15.36
CA LYS A 346 5.25 21.40 -16.12
C LYS A 346 6.22 22.28 -16.93
N GLU A 347 5.75 22.89 -18.01
CA GLU A 347 6.57 23.73 -18.89
C GLU A 347 7.25 24.91 -18.18
N ASN A 348 6.62 25.44 -17.13
CA ASN A 348 7.13 26.55 -16.33
C ASN A 348 7.89 26.14 -15.07
N GLU A 349 8.12 24.85 -14.84
CA GLU A 349 8.90 24.36 -13.70
C GLU A 349 10.38 24.26 -14.06
N THR A 350 11.20 24.69 -13.12
CA THR A 350 12.67 24.64 -13.20
C THR A 350 13.20 23.92 -11.98
N TYR A 351 14.32 23.20 -12.14
CA TYR A 351 15.00 22.53 -11.04
C TYR A 351 16.30 23.25 -10.69
N PHE A 352 16.54 23.39 -9.39
CA PHE A 352 17.88 23.47 -8.84
C PHE A 352 18.22 22.09 -8.30
N GLN A 353 19.33 21.51 -8.76
CA GLN A 353 19.82 20.21 -8.33
C GLN A 353 21.25 20.32 -7.83
N TRP A 354 21.49 19.70 -6.70
CA TRP A 354 22.82 19.57 -6.13
C TRP A 354 23.06 18.14 -5.71
N GLN A 355 24.22 17.61 -6.05
CA GLN A 355 24.69 16.28 -5.65
C GLN A 355 26.06 16.37 -4.99
N HIS A 356 26.24 15.68 -3.89
CA HIS A 356 27.54 15.61 -3.22
C HIS A 356 28.53 14.84 -4.10
N PRO A 357 29.79 15.33 -4.27
CA PRO A 357 30.74 14.73 -5.23
C PRO A 357 31.26 13.35 -4.84
N LYS A 358 31.12 12.93 -3.58
CA LYS A 358 31.65 11.66 -3.06
C LYS A 358 30.64 10.84 -2.26
N GLU A 359 29.54 11.41 -1.84
CA GLU A 359 28.54 10.74 -0.99
C GLU A 359 27.21 10.67 -1.72
N GLN A 360 26.41 9.69 -1.39
CA GLN A 360 25.06 9.49 -1.96
C GLN A 360 24.07 10.44 -1.32
N LYS A 361 24.26 11.74 -1.56
CA LYS A 361 23.41 12.83 -1.07
C LYS A 361 23.08 13.77 -2.21
N CYS A 362 21.82 14.11 -2.35
CA CYS A 362 21.35 15.11 -3.32
C CYS A 362 20.21 15.94 -2.76
N ILE A 363 20.00 17.08 -3.36
CA ILE A 363 18.86 17.95 -3.09
C ILE A 363 18.33 18.43 -4.44
N THR A 364 17.04 18.27 -4.67
CA THR A 364 16.34 18.86 -5.81
C THR A 364 15.28 19.82 -5.30
N ILE A 365 15.27 21.02 -5.81
CA ILE A 365 14.26 22.07 -5.53
C ILE A 365 13.58 22.41 -6.84
N SER A 366 12.24 22.30 -6.89
CA SER A 366 11.40 22.74 -8.01
C SER A 366 10.80 24.10 -7.71
N PHE A 367 10.80 25.01 -8.69
CA PHE A 367 10.23 26.36 -8.60
C PHE A 367 9.74 26.87 -9.95
#